data_d5eb4188cf9ccc566a8cd0673f27b0fc
#
_entry.id   d5eb4188cf9ccc566a8cd0673f27b0fc
#
_cell.length_a   1.000
_cell.length_b   1.000
_cell.length_c   1.000
_cell.angle_alpha   90.00
_cell.angle_beta   90.00
_cell.angle_gamma   90.00
#
_symmetry.space_group_name_H-M   'P 1'
#
loop_
_entity.id
_entity.type
_entity.pdbx_description
1 polymer ?
#
loop_
_entity_poly.entity_id
_entity_poly.type
_entity_poly.pdbx_seq_one_letter_code
_entity_poly.pdbx_strand_id
1 'polypeptide(L)'
;LHKEYRRQRQMCIRDSSHTARLVQVLLSELTLMPTEQLHLPVSDHVRLRQIASALTQQPDDRSTVAEWGERFAMSERTLARLVLNETGMTFGRWRRQLHLIIALQRLASGATVQRVSEDLGYDSVSAFITMFKKALGKSPARYFSDK
;
A
#
# COMPACT_ATOMS: atom_id res chain seq x y z
N LEU A 1 -2.21 -6.24 -52.92
CA LEU A 1 -2.16 -7.18 -51.77
C LEU A 1 -0.82 -7.13 -51.03
N HIS A 2 0.32 -7.07 -51.74
CA HIS A 2 1.66 -6.98 -51.09
C HIS A 2 1.97 -5.61 -50.45
N LYS A 3 1.38 -4.51 -50.93
CA LYS A 3 1.59 -3.16 -50.35
C LYS A 3 0.83 -2.92 -49.08
N GLU A 4 -0.36 -3.51 -48.92
CA GLU A 4 -1.15 -3.43 -47.67
C GLU A 4 -0.52 -4.24 -46.53
N TYR A 5 0.02 -5.41 -46.82
CA TYR A 5 0.67 -6.27 -45.85
C TYR A 5 1.97 -5.64 -45.30
N ARG A 6 2.72 -4.89 -46.10
CA ARG A 6 3.90 -4.13 -45.67
C ARG A 6 3.50 -2.92 -44.80
N ARG A 7 2.38 -2.25 -45.06
CA ARG A 7 1.89 -1.15 -44.23
C ARG A 7 1.44 -1.64 -42.84
N GLN A 8 0.76 -2.76 -42.76
CA GLN A 8 0.36 -3.34 -41.49
C GLN A 8 1.56 -3.81 -40.64
N ARG A 9 2.59 -4.39 -41.24
CA ARG A 9 3.83 -4.74 -40.53
C ARG A 9 4.58 -3.51 -40.01
N GLN A 10 4.61 -2.42 -40.75
CA GLN A 10 5.24 -1.18 -40.31
C GLN A 10 4.44 -0.48 -39.18
N MET A 11 3.12 -0.57 -39.21
CA MET A 11 2.27 -0.07 -38.11
C MET A 11 2.45 -0.88 -36.81
N CYS A 12 2.50 -2.20 -36.86
CA CYS A 12 2.73 -3.05 -35.70
C CYS A 12 4.12 -2.85 -35.07
N ILE A 13 5.16 -2.60 -35.87
CA ILE A 13 6.52 -2.35 -35.39
C ILE A 13 6.64 -0.96 -34.74
N ARG A 14 5.94 0.05 -35.22
CA ARG A 14 5.88 1.37 -34.60
C ARG A 14 5.12 1.36 -33.30
N ASP A 15 4.00 0.66 -33.21
CA ASP A 15 3.23 0.52 -31.96
C ASP A 15 4.00 -0.23 -30.87
N SER A 16 4.69 -1.32 -31.21
CA SER A 16 5.46 -2.09 -30.22
C SER A 16 6.67 -1.32 -29.68
N SER A 17 7.36 -0.51 -30.51
CA SER A 17 8.48 0.33 -30.06
C SER A 17 8.01 1.51 -29.19
N HIS A 18 6.85 2.09 -29.50
CA HIS A 18 6.26 3.15 -28.70
C HIS A 18 5.77 2.62 -27.35
N THR A 19 5.13 1.47 -27.35
CA THR A 19 4.68 0.78 -26.13
C THR A 19 5.88 0.34 -25.27
N ALA A 20 6.95 -0.17 -25.87
CA ALA A 20 8.18 -0.53 -25.16
C ALA A 20 8.86 0.70 -24.51
N ARG A 21 8.85 1.86 -25.18
CA ARG A 21 9.36 3.12 -24.59
C ARG A 21 8.49 3.61 -23.44
N LEU A 22 7.17 3.56 -23.56
CA LEU A 22 6.24 3.91 -22.48
C LEU A 22 6.43 3.00 -21.27
N VAL A 23 6.58 1.70 -21.47
CA VAL A 23 6.85 0.75 -20.39
C VAL A 23 8.20 1.04 -19.74
N GLN A 24 9.25 1.36 -20.52
CA GLN A 24 10.55 1.73 -19.96
C GLN A 24 10.51 3.04 -19.17
N VAL A 25 9.80 4.07 -19.66
CA VAL A 25 9.60 5.32 -18.92
C VAL A 25 8.82 5.07 -17.64
N LEU A 26 7.75 4.30 -17.68
CA LEU A 26 6.97 3.91 -16.50
C LEU A 26 7.81 3.14 -15.49
N LEU A 27 8.66 2.20 -15.93
CA LEU A 27 9.55 1.45 -15.05
C LEU A 27 10.64 2.33 -14.45
N SER A 28 11.20 3.28 -15.21
CA SER A 28 12.19 4.22 -14.69
C SER A 28 11.58 5.23 -13.72
N GLU A 29 10.37 5.72 -13.98
CA GLU A 29 9.63 6.58 -13.04
C GLU A 29 9.27 5.82 -11.75
N LEU A 30 8.86 4.56 -11.86
CA LEU A 30 8.58 3.72 -10.71
C LEU A 30 9.84 3.41 -9.87
N THR A 31 11.02 3.34 -10.50
CA THR A 31 12.31 3.13 -9.80
C THR A 31 12.89 4.42 -9.23
N LEU A 32 12.54 5.59 -9.77
CA LEU A 32 12.97 6.90 -9.30
C LEU A 32 12.06 7.48 -8.20
N MET A 33 10.84 6.96 -8.05
CA MET A 33 10.02 7.32 -6.90
C MET A 33 10.67 6.76 -5.64
N PRO A 34 10.89 7.58 -4.58
CA PRO A 34 11.16 7.05 -3.26
C PRO A 34 9.87 6.41 -2.74
N THR A 35 9.55 5.29 -3.31
CA THR A 35 8.51 4.42 -2.81
C THR A 35 9.06 3.77 -1.55
N GLU A 36 8.65 4.25 -0.40
CA GLU A 36 8.34 3.29 0.64
C GLU A 36 7.32 2.37 -0.03
N GLN A 37 7.81 1.23 -0.50
CA GLN A 37 7.00 0.28 -1.23
C GLN A 37 5.78 -0.02 -0.37
N LEU A 38 4.60 0.28 -0.88
CA LEU A 38 3.31 -0.17 -0.36
C LEU A 38 3.23 -1.70 -0.54
N HIS A 39 4.26 -2.36 -0.07
CA HIS A 39 4.33 -3.79 -0.02
C HIS A 39 3.98 -4.20 1.40
N LEU A 40 2.75 -4.60 1.60
CA LEU A 40 2.44 -5.41 2.76
C LEU A 40 3.03 -6.79 2.45
N PRO A 41 4.13 -7.19 3.10
CA PRO A 41 4.64 -8.54 2.91
C PRO A 41 3.53 -9.50 3.31
N VAL A 42 3.01 -10.21 2.34
CA VAL A 42 2.01 -11.25 2.57
C VAL A 42 2.77 -12.43 3.18
N SER A 43 2.63 -12.59 4.48
CA SER A 43 3.15 -13.78 5.15
C SER A 43 2.11 -14.90 5.08
N ASP A 44 2.56 -16.10 4.76
CA ASP A 44 1.72 -17.31 4.82
C ASP A 44 1.52 -17.79 6.27
N HIS A 45 2.14 -17.14 7.24
CA HIS A 45 2.02 -17.50 8.65
C HIS A 45 0.60 -17.27 9.14
N VAL A 46 -0.06 -18.33 9.59
CA VAL A 46 -1.50 -18.34 9.97
C VAL A 46 -1.85 -17.25 10.98
N ARG A 47 -1.02 -17.05 12.01
CA ARG A 47 -1.28 -16.05 13.05
C ARG A 47 -1.18 -14.62 12.53
N LEU A 48 -0.20 -14.32 11.65
CA LEU A 48 -0.10 -12.99 11.05
C LEU A 48 -1.27 -12.70 10.11
N ARG A 49 -1.74 -13.69 9.37
CA ARG A 49 -2.94 -13.55 8.53
C ARG A 49 -4.18 -13.27 9.38
N GLN A 50 -4.31 -13.92 10.52
CA GLN A 50 -5.41 -13.67 11.46
C GLN A 50 -5.35 -12.26 12.05
N ILE A 51 -4.17 -11.79 12.46
CA ILE A 51 -3.96 -10.43 12.97
C ILE A 51 -4.24 -9.39 11.87
N ALA A 52 -3.74 -9.61 10.66
CA ALA A 52 -3.99 -8.74 9.53
C ALA A 52 -5.49 -8.64 9.20
N SER A 53 -6.20 -9.76 9.23
CA SER A 53 -7.65 -9.80 9.03
C SER A 53 -8.40 -9.03 10.13
N ALA A 54 -8.02 -9.21 11.39
CA ALA A 54 -8.62 -8.50 12.52
C ALA A 54 -8.38 -6.98 12.42
N LEU A 55 -7.16 -6.55 12.08
CA LEU A 55 -6.82 -5.14 11.86
C LEU A 55 -7.55 -4.54 10.65
N THR A 56 -7.82 -5.33 9.62
CA THR A 56 -8.59 -4.87 8.45
C THR A 56 -10.06 -4.67 8.79
N GLN A 57 -10.62 -5.53 9.66
CA GLN A 57 -12.00 -5.41 10.11
C GLN A 57 -12.20 -4.25 11.10
N GLN A 58 -11.23 -4.03 11.97
CA GLN A 58 -11.22 -2.93 12.94
C GLN A 58 -9.91 -2.14 12.84
N PRO A 59 -9.77 -1.30 11.82
CA PRO A 59 -8.52 -0.56 11.59
C PRO A 59 -8.26 0.52 12.65
N ASP A 60 -9.26 0.92 13.40
CA ASP A 60 -9.18 1.85 14.52
C ASP A 60 -8.71 1.20 15.84
N ASP A 61 -8.47 -0.10 15.85
CA ASP A 61 -7.95 -0.81 17.03
C ASP A 61 -6.53 -0.33 17.37
N ARG A 62 -6.40 0.32 18.54
CA ARG A 62 -5.16 0.89 19.06
C ARG A 62 -4.45 -0.01 20.06
N SER A 63 -4.86 -1.25 20.17
CA SER A 63 -4.23 -2.20 21.09
C SER A 63 -2.73 -2.28 20.89
N THR A 64 -2.02 -2.40 21.99
CA THR A 64 -0.56 -2.56 22.02
C THR A 64 -0.13 -3.90 21.47
N VAL A 65 1.16 -4.06 21.18
CA VAL A 65 1.73 -5.36 20.79
C VAL A 65 1.50 -6.42 21.85
N ALA A 66 1.59 -6.04 23.14
CA ALA A 66 1.32 -6.93 24.27
C ALA A 66 -0.12 -7.44 24.26
N GLU A 67 -1.09 -6.56 24.10
CA GLU A 67 -2.52 -6.91 24.01
C GLU A 67 -2.85 -7.78 22.81
N TRP A 68 -2.24 -7.49 21.66
CA TRP A 68 -2.34 -8.35 20.49
C TRP A 68 -1.70 -9.73 20.70
N GLY A 69 -0.56 -9.76 21.41
CA GLY A 69 0.07 -11.02 21.80
C GLY A 69 -0.84 -11.88 22.67
N GLU A 70 -1.47 -11.29 23.68
CA GLU A 70 -2.41 -11.99 24.57
C GLU A 70 -3.58 -12.61 23.81
N ARG A 71 -4.16 -11.90 22.86
CA ARG A 71 -5.27 -12.42 22.03
C ARG A 71 -4.90 -13.70 21.26
N PHE A 72 -3.63 -13.87 20.94
CA PHE A 72 -3.10 -14.99 20.16
C PHE A 72 -2.19 -15.93 20.97
N ALA A 73 -2.29 -15.86 22.30
CA ALA A 73 -1.49 -16.68 23.23
C ALA A 73 0.03 -16.57 22.99
N MET A 74 0.51 -15.37 22.73
CA MET A 74 1.92 -15.05 22.54
C MET A 74 2.35 -13.93 23.48
N SER A 75 3.64 -13.97 23.93
CA SER A 75 4.23 -12.81 24.58
C SER A 75 4.44 -11.67 23.59
N GLU A 76 4.53 -10.43 24.10
CA GLU A 76 4.87 -9.27 23.28
C GLU A 76 6.16 -9.50 22.47
N ARG A 77 7.19 -10.02 23.10
CA ARG A 77 8.47 -10.34 22.46
C ARG A 77 8.34 -11.38 21.34
N THR A 78 7.54 -12.40 21.57
CA THR A 78 7.30 -13.45 20.57
C THR A 78 6.57 -12.89 19.36
N LEU A 79 5.53 -12.09 19.57
CA LEU A 79 4.79 -11.46 18.49
C LEU A 79 5.66 -10.47 17.72
N ALA A 80 6.40 -9.60 18.41
CA ALA A 80 7.30 -8.63 17.78
C ALA A 80 8.36 -9.33 16.91
N ARG A 81 8.94 -10.42 17.39
CA ARG A 81 9.91 -11.22 16.65
C ARG A 81 9.29 -11.90 15.43
N LEU A 82 8.09 -12.45 15.59
CA LEU A 82 7.35 -13.09 14.50
C LEU A 82 7.10 -12.09 13.35
N VAL A 83 6.58 -10.91 13.67
CA VAL A 83 6.34 -9.86 12.67
C VAL A 83 7.63 -9.45 12.00
N LEU A 84 8.70 -9.23 12.74
CA LEU A 84 10.01 -8.83 12.18
C LEU A 84 10.59 -9.91 11.26
N ASN A 85 10.54 -11.17 11.66
CA ASN A 85 11.06 -12.29 10.87
C ASN A 85 10.26 -12.50 9.56
N GLU A 86 8.94 -12.39 9.63
CA GLU A 86 8.06 -12.65 8.50
C GLU A 86 7.93 -11.45 7.54
N THR A 87 8.04 -10.23 8.04
CA THR A 87 7.76 -9.02 7.26
C THR A 87 8.97 -8.10 7.09
N GLY A 88 10.03 -8.28 7.87
CA GLY A 88 11.16 -7.36 7.93
C GLY A 88 10.84 -6.01 8.61
N MET A 89 9.67 -5.87 9.21
CA MET A 89 9.20 -4.63 9.84
C MET A 89 8.88 -4.84 11.32
N THR A 90 8.95 -3.75 12.09
CA THR A 90 8.34 -3.73 13.42
C THR A 90 6.82 -3.82 13.32
N PHE A 91 6.14 -4.28 14.36
CA PHE A 91 4.67 -4.35 14.39
C PHE A 91 4.01 -3.00 14.12
N GLY A 92 4.53 -1.91 14.70
CA GLY A 92 4.00 -0.56 14.49
C GLY A 92 4.15 -0.10 13.03
N ARG A 93 5.27 -0.41 12.38
CA ARG A 93 5.48 -0.10 10.96
C ARG A 93 4.58 -0.94 10.06
N TRP A 94 4.45 -2.22 10.34
CA TRP A 94 3.57 -3.13 9.60
C TRP A 94 2.10 -2.70 9.70
N ARG A 95 1.63 -2.32 10.90
CA ARG A 95 0.27 -1.78 11.10
C ARG A 95 0.04 -0.48 10.33
N ARG A 96 1.01 0.44 10.29
CA ARG A 96 0.92 1.67 9.49
C ARG A 96 0.83 1.40 7.98
N GLN A 97 1.58 0.43 7.49
CA GLN A 97 1.48 -0.01 6.09
C GLN A 97 0.08 -0.53 5.77
N LEU A 98 -0.50 -1.32 6.65
CA LEU A 98 -1.86 -1.79 6.52
C LEU A 98 -2.87 -0.64 6.51
N HIS A 99 -2.72 0.33 7.40
CA HIS A 99 -3.55 1.55 7.42
C HIS A 99 -3.46 2.31 6.08
N LEU A 100 -2.28 2.44 5.50
CA LEU A 100 -2.11 3.09 4.19
C LEU A 100 -2.84 2.36 3.07
N ILE A 101 -2.75 1.05 3.03
CA ILE A 101 -3.46 0.24 2.03
C ILE A 101 -4.97 0.43 2.17
N ILE A 102 -5.50 0.36 3.38
CA ILE A 102 -6.92 0.57 3.64
C ILE A 102 -7.33 2.00 3.25
N ALA A 103 -6.51 3.01 3.60
CA ALA A 103 -6.76 4.40 3.24
C ALA A 103 -6.84 4.59 1.72
N LEU A 104 -5.87 4.04 0.97
CA LEU A 104 -5.85 4.13 -0.48
C LEU A 104 -7.06 3.46 -1.13
N GLN A 105 -7.44 2.28 -0.64
CA GLN A 105 -8.64 1.58 -1.14
C GLN A 105 -9.90 2.39 -0.91
N ARG A 106 -10.08 2.95 0.28
CA ARG A 106 -11.28 3.75 0.62
C ARG A 106 -11.33 5.08 -0.13
N LEU A 107 -10.21 5.78 -0.23
CA LEU A 107 -10.11 7.03 -0.99
C LEU A 107 -10.34 6.78 -2.50
N ALA A 108 -9.80 5.71 -3.05
CA ALA A 108 -10.03 5.32 -4.44
C ALA A 108 -11.49 4.95 -4.72
N SER A 109 -12.21 4.43 -3.72
CA SER A 109 -13.65 4.14 -3.82
C SER A 109 -14.56 5.35 -3.56
N GLY A 110 -14.00 6.55 -3.36
CA GLY A 110 -14.71 7.80 -3.22
C GLY A 110 -15.00 8.26 -1.79
N ALA A 111 -14.43 7.60 -0.77
CA ALA A 111 -14.55 8.06 0.61
C ALA A 111 -13.81 9.39 0.81
N THR A 112 -14.33 10.25 1.67
CA THR A 112 -13.68 11.52 2.01
C THR A 112 -12.48 11.30 2.91
N VAL A 113 -11.49 12.20 2.84
CA VAL A 113 -10.31 12.18 3.72
C VAL A 113 -10.70 12.20 5.20
N GLN A 114 -11.70 12.99 5.56
CA GLN A 114 -12.23 13.05 6.93
C GLN A 114 -12.76 11.68 7.37
N ARG A 115 -13.62 11.06 6.55
CA ARG A 115 -14.20 9.75 6.87
C ARG A 115 -13.12 8.67 7.04
N VAL A 116 -12.15 8.64 6.14
CA VAL A 116 -11.05 7.69 6.22
C VAL A 116 -10.21 7.90 7.48
N SER A 117 -9.92 9.15 7.83
CA SER A 117 -9.22 9.50 9.06
C SER A 117 -9.94 8.99 10.31
N GLU A 118 -11.24 9.18 10.38
CA GLU A 118 -12.09 8.70 11.49
C GLU A 118 -12.11 7.17 11.54
N ASP A 119 -12.35 6.51 10.42
CA ASP A 119 -12.42 5.05 10.31
C ASP A 119 -11.10 4.34 10.67
N LEU A 120 -9.97 5.01 10.47
CA LEU A 120 -8.64 4.53 10.85
C LEU A 120 -8.24 4.91 12.30
N GLY A 121 -9.12 5.64 13.01
CA GLY A 121 -8.92 6.00 14.41
C GLY A 121 -7.88 7.09 14.64
N TYR A 122 -7.65 7.98 13.67
CA TYR A 122 -6.78 9.15 13.86
C TYR A 122 -7.49 10.23 14.69
N ASP A 123 -6.76 10.88 15.58
CA ASP A 123 -7.29 11.93 16.46
C ASP A 123 -7.73 13.17 15.70
N SER A 124 -7.13 13.42 14.54
CA SER A 124 -7.46 14.53 13.66
C SER A 124 -7.19 14.20 12.21
N VAL A 125 -7.87 14.88 11.30
CA VAL A 125 -7.59 14.81 9.86
C VAL A 125 -6.16 15.23 9.56
N SER A 126 -5.64 16.23 10.28
CA SER A 126 -4.25 16.70 10.13
C SER A 126 -3.23 15.62 10.47
N ALA A 127 -3.46 14.84 11.53
CA ALA A 127 -2.59 13.72 11.90
C ALA A 127 -2.57 12.64 10.80
N PHE A 128 -3.72 12.32 10.25
CA PHE A 128 -3.84 11.39 9.12
C PHE A 128 -3.09 11.90 7.86
N ILE A 129 -3.33 13.16 7.47
CA ILE A 129 -2.66 13.78 6.32
C ILE A 129 -1.14 13.79 6.50
N THR A 130 -0.65 14.09 7.70
CA THR A 130 0.78 14.06 8.02
C THR A 130 1.37 12.66 7.85
N MET A 131 0.71 11.64 8.36
CA MET A 131 1.11 10.26 8.19
C MET A 131 1.13 9.84 6.72
N PHE A 132 0.06 10.16 5.99
CA PHE A 132 -0.08 9.83 4.57
C PHE A 132 1.00 10.52 3.71
N LYS A 133 1.22 11.82 3.94
CA LYS A 133 2.25 12.59 3.23
C LYS A 133 3.67 12.09 3.55
N LYS A 134 3.94 11.73 4.80
CA LYS A 134 5.24 11.16 5.20
C LYS A 134 5.51 9.82 4.51
N ALA A 135 4.48 8.99 4.35
CA ALA A 135 4.62 7.69 3.73
C ALA A 135 4.66 7.73 2.19
N LEU A 136 3.87 8.59 1.57
CA LEU A 136 3.66 8.63 0.10
C LEU A 136 4.22 9.88 -0.58
N GLY A 137 4.80 10.82 0.17
CA GLY A 137 5.40 12.05 -0.34
C GLY A 137 4.39 13.13 -0.77
N LYS A 138 3.11 12.80 -0.90
CA LYS A 138 2.03 13.70 -1.31
C LYS A 138 0.84 13.62 -0.37
N SER A 139 0.09 14.70 -0.24
CA SER A 139 -1.18 14.68 0.49
C SER A 139 -2.23 13.83 -0.25
N PRO A 140 -3.26 13.30 0.43
CA PRO A 140 -4.31 12.51 -0.22
C PRO A 140 -4.95 13.22 -1.41
N ALA A 141 -5.25 14.52 -1.28
CA ALA A 141 -5.85 15.30 -2.35
C ALA A 141 -4.96 15.38 -3.59
N ARG A 142 -3.66 15.60 -3.41
CA ARG A 142 -2.68 15.61 -4.52
C ARG A 142 -2.43 14.24 -5.11
N TYR A 143 -2.44 13.19 -4.29
CA TYR A 143 -2.18 11.84 -4.75
C TYR A 143 -3.21 11.36 -5.78
N PHE A 144 -4.48 11.78 -5.62
CA PHE A 144 -5.56 11.41 -6.52
C PHE A 144 -5.87 12.44 -7.60
N SER A 145 -5.39 13.69 -7.49
CA SER A 145 -5.57 14.71 -8.53
C SER A 145 -4.57 14.60 -9.68
N ASP A 146 -3.42 13.98 -9.44
CA ASP A 146 -2.37 13.79 -10.45
C ASP A 146 -2.63 12.54 -11.36
N LYS A 147 -3.82 11.96 -11.28
CA LYS A 147 -4.33 10.91 -12.17
C LYS A 147 -5.40 11.47 -13.09
#